data_5a5ba96f83c0aa5def9c0ca0d58527ed
#
_entry.id   5a5ba96f83c0aa5def9c0ca0d58527ed
#
_cell.length_a   1.000
_cell.length_b   1.000
_cell.length_c   1.000
_cell.angle_alpha   90.00
_cell.angle_beta   90.00
_cell.angle_gamma   90.00
#
_symmetry.space_group_name_H-M   'P 1'
#
loop_
_entity.id
_entity.type
_entity.pdbx_description
1 polymer ?
#
loop_
_entity_poly.entity_id
_entity_poly.type
_entity_poly.pdbx_seq_one_letter_code
_entity_poly.pdbx_strand_id
1 'polypeptide(L)'
;MDEMDEIVRIVNDSMWYVPNAFMDDGDNEGHISVNNVCHMYLAFFDVDISSHLFKLVIKHCDLNKRLKCGNSPLHCYTMNTRFNPSVLKILLRHGMRNFDSKDKKGHIPLHHYLIHSLSIDNKIFDILTDPIDDFSKSSDLLLCYLRYKFNGSLNYYVLYKLLTKGSDPNCVDEDGLTSLHYYCKHISAFHESNYYKSKSHTKMRAEKRFIYAIIDHGANINAVTKIGNTPLHTYLQQYTKHSPRVVYALLSRGADTRIRNNLNCTPIMEYIKNDCATGHILIMLLNWHEQKYGKLQKEEGQHLLYLFIKHNQGYGSRSLNILRYLLDRFDIQKDEYYNTMTPLHXXXXXXXXXXASYLVYIGYDINLPTKDDKTVFDLVFENRNIIYKADVVNDIIHHRLKVSLPMIKSLFYKMSEFSPYDDHYVKKIIAYCLLRDESFAELHTKFCLNEDYKSVFMKNISFDKIDSIIEKCSRDISLLKEIRISDTDLYTVLRTEDIRYHTYLEAIHSDKRISFPMYDDLIEQCHLSMEHKSKLVDKALNKLESTIDSQSRLSYLPPEIMRNIITKLSDYHLNSMLYGKNHYKYYP
;
A
#
# COMPACT_ATOMS: atom_id res chain seq x y z
N MET A 1 53.47 44.16 4.10
CA MET A 1 52.62 43.07 3.63
C MET A 1 51.46 43.73 2.90
N ASP A 2 51.25 43.40 1.65
CA ASP A 2 50.13 43.93 0.86
C ASP A 2 48.80 43.51 1.49
N GLU A 3 47.80 44.36 1.42
CA GLU A 3 46.45 44.06 1.96
C GLU A 3 45.88 42.80 1.30
N MET A 4 46.23 42.52 0.05
CA MET A 4 45.86 41.29 -0.65
C MET A 4 46.55 40.04 -0.04
N ASP A 5 47.83 40.13 0.29
CA ASP A 5 48.56 39.03 0.94
C ASP A 5 47.92 38.69 2.31
N GLU A 6 47.43 39.72 3.02
CA GLU A 6 46.72 39.53 4.29
C GLU A 6 45.42 38.72 4.10
N ILE A 7 44.63 39.05 3.08
CA ILE A 7 43.38 38.30 2.78
C ILE A 7 43.69 36.83 2.46
N VAL A 8 44.67 36.61 1.55
CA VAL A 8 45.10 35.27 1.15
C VAL A 8 45.55 34.45 2.36
N ARG A 9 46.37 35.05 3.24
CA ARG A 9 46.89 34.39 4.45
C ARG A 9 45.74 34.00 5.39
N ILE A 10 44.82 34.93 5.70
CA ILE A 10 43.70 34.68 6.64
C ILE A 10 42.80 33.55 6.10
N VAL A 11 42.49 33.57 4.80
CA VAL A 11 41.62 32.56 4.19
C VAL A 11 42.32 31.19 4.18
N ASN A 12 43.61 31.14 3.78
CA ASN A 12 44.36 29.88 3.77
C ASN A 12 44.53 29.30 5.18
N ASP A 13 44.87 30.13 6.18
CA ASP A 13 45.06 29.70 7.57
C ASP A 13 43.77 29.16 8.21
N SER A 14 42.61 29.57 7.68
CA SER A 14 41.30 29.20 8.22
C SER A 14 40.70 27.92 7.54
N MET A 15 41.35 27.41 6.49
CA MET A 15 40.83 26.28 5.71
C MET A 15 41.78 25.08 5.78
N TRP A 16 41.28 23.96 6.28
CA TRP A 16 42.07 22.72 6.34
C TRP A 16 42.01 21.92 5.00
N TYR A 17 41.15 22.33 4.08
CA TYR A 17 40.97 21.71 2.78
C TYR A 17 40.44 22.73 1.75
N VAL A 18 41.09 22.81 0.62
CA VAL A 18 40.67 23.69 -0.50
C VAL A 18 40.13 22.80 -1.62
N PRO A 19 38.85 22.93 -1.98
CA PRO A 19 38.33 22.13 -3.11
C PRO A 19 39.02 22.49 -4.43
N ASN A 20 39.27 21.48 -5.27
CA ASN A 20 39.96 21.59 -6.55
C ASN A 20 39.39 22.68 -7.49
N ALA A 21 38.08 22.98 -7.37
CA ALA A 21 37.41 23.99 -8.19
C ALA A 21 37.98 25.41 -7.95
N PHE A 22 38.68 25.63 -6.83
CA PHE A 22 39.24 26.92 -6.43
C PHE A 22 40.77 27.00 -6.57
N MET A 23 41.41 25.92 -7.03
CA MET A 23 42.87 25.87 -7.26
C MET A 23 43.21 26.27 -8.70
N ASP A 24 44.37 26.87 -8.90
CA ASP A 24 44.93 27.12 -10.22
C ASP A 24 45.78 25.93 -10.67
N ASP A 25 45.88 25.71 -11.99
CA ASP A 25 46.68 24.61 -12.55
C ASP A 25 48.15 24.79 -12.21
N GLY A 26 48.73 23.83 -11.54
CA GLY A 26 50.15 23.83 -11.18
C GLY A 26 50.44 24.11 -9.72
N ASP A 27 49.47 24.45 -8.90
CA ASP A 27 49.63 24.66 -7.48
C ASP A 27 49.48 23.32 -6.72
N ASN A 28 50.61 22.66 -6.52
CA ASN A 28 50.65 21.38 -5.80
C ASN A 28 50.67 21.57 -4.26
N GLU A 29 50.68 22.80 -3.78
CA GLU A 29 50.84 23.10 -2.33
C GLU A 29 49.52 23.39 -1.61
N GLY A 30 48.37 23.33 -2.32
CA GLY A 30 47.05 23.48 -1.69
C GLY A 30 46.70 24.91 -1.25
N HIS A 31 47.42 25.90 -1.73
CA HIS A 31 47.17 27.31 -1.42
C HIS A 31 46.20 27.95 -2.40
N ILE A 32 45.34 28.82 -1.89
CA ILE A 32 44.39 29.60 -2.70
C ILE A 32 45.17 30.76 -3.35
N SER A 33 45.03 30.91 -4.67
CA SER A 33 45.63 32.05 -5.36
C SER A 33 44.91 33.35 -5.00
N VAL A 34 45.61 34.45 -5.07
CA VAL A 34 45.08 35.80 -4.88
C VAL A 34 43.83 36.04 -5.70
N ASN A 35 43.76 35.42 -6.91
CA ASN A 35 42.66 35.59 -7.83
C ASN A 35 41.35 34.88 -7.39
N ASN A 36 41.47 33.84 -6.57
CA ASN A 36 40.35 32.98 -6.18
C ASN A 36 39.89 33.18 -4.71
N VAL A 37 40.63 33.95 -3.94
CA VAL A 37 40.37 34.14 -2.50
C VAL A 37 38.96 34.70 -2.23
N CYS A 38 38.51 35.64 -3.05
CA CYS A 38 37.17 36.21 -2.92
C CYS A 38 36.07 35.14 -3.02
N HIS A 39 36.21 34.25 -3.98
CA HIS A 39 35.25 33.14 -4.21
C HIS A 39 35.19 32.22 -3.01
N MET A 40 36.34 31.83 -2.47
CA MET A 40 36.45 30.97 -1.29
C MET A 40 35.82 31.62 -0.06
N TYR A 41 36.17 32.91 0.17
CA TYR A 41 35.62 33.67 1.29
C TYR A 41 34.08 33.69 1.24
N LEU A 42 33.52 34.04 0.08
CA LEU A 42 32.05 34.11 -0.09
C LEU A 42 31.37 32.75 0.00
N ALA A 43 32.04 31.67 -0.43
CA ALA A 43 31.47 30.32 -0.42
C ALA A 43 31.37 29.69 0.96
N PHE A 44 32.40 29.88 1.79
CA PHE A 44 32.62 29.05 2.99
C PHE A 44 32.60 29.78 4.31
N PHE A 45 32.86 31.09 4.31
CA PHE A 45 33.00 31.85 5.57
C PHE A 45 31.64 32.42 6.01
N ASP A 46 31.52 32.67 7.30
CA ASP A 46 30.43 33.46 7.87
C ASP A 46 30.75 34.95 7.58
N VAL A 47 30.08 35.47 6.55
CA VAL A 47 30.39 36.81 6.03
C VAL A 47 29.81 37.89 6.98
N ASP A 48 30.66 38.47 7.81
CA ASP A 48 30.31 39.56 8.73
C ASP A 48 30.66 40.91 8.11
N ILE A 49 29.62 41.74 7.92
CA ILE A 49 29.73 43.11 7.36
C ILE A 49 30.72 43.97 8.16
N SER A 50 30.77 43.77 9.49
CA SER A 50 31.64 44.58 10.38
C SER A 50 33.11 44.15 10.31
N SER A 51 33.40 42.95 9.82
CA SER A 51 34.73 42.36 9.86
C SER A 51 35.72 43.12 8.97
N HIS A 52 36.98 43.17 9.42
CA HIS A 52 38.09 43.75 8.66
C HIS A 52 38.26 42.99 7.32
N LEU A 53 38.19 41.68 7.36
CA LEU A 53 38.35 40.83 6.18
C LEU A 53 37.30 41.14 5.11
N PHE A 54 36.04 41.34 5.48
CA PHE A 54 34.96 41.69 4.55
C PHE A 54 35.25 43.03 3.83
N LYS A 55 35.73 44.03 4.61
CA LYS A 55 36.07 45.35 4.07
C LYS A 55 37.24 45.27 3.07
N LEU A 56 38.24 44.42 3.37
CA LEU A 56 39.38 44.20 2.48
C LEU A 56 38.90 43.48 1.18
N VAL A 57 38.06 42.46 1.31
CA VAL A 57 37.52 41.71 0.15
C VAL A 57 36.76 42.67 -0.79
N ILE A 58 35.88 43.53 -0.24
CA ILE A 58 35.13 44.49 -1.05
C ILE A 58 36.06 45.48 -1.76
N LYS A 59 37.11 45.93 -1.07
CA LYS A 59 38.05 46.97 -1.55
C LYS A 59 38.96 46.43 -2.67
N HIS A 60 39.41 45.18 -2.56
CA HIS A 60 40.53 44.67 -3.39
C HIS A 60 40.12 43.56 -4.37
N CYS A 61 39.01 42.86 -4.15
CA CYS A 61 38.63 41.74 -5.01
C CYS A 61 37.69 42.19 -6.15
N ASP A 62 37.89 41.59 -7.30
CA ASP A 62 36.95 41.75 -8.44
C ASP A 62 35.72 40.86 -8.19
N LEU A 63 34.62 41.52 -7.80
CA LEU A 63 33.33 40.83 -7.49
C LEU A 63 32.63 40.23 -8.72
N ASN A 64 33.22 40.34 -9.92
CA ASN A 64 32.66 39.80 -11.16
C ASN A 64 33.61 38.82 -11.85
N LYS A 65 34.78 38.57 -11.31
CA LYS A 65 35.77 37.63 -11.85
C LYS A 65 35.20 36.20 -11.82
N ARG A 66 35.51 35.41 -12.85
CA ARG A 66 35.00 34.02 -12.95
C ARG A 66 36.15 33.03 -12.76
N LEU A 67 35.87 31.96 -11.98
CA LEU A 67 36.77 30.83 -11.81
C LEU A 67 36.84 30.01 -13.11
N LYS A 68 37.81 29.09 -13.20
CA LYS A 68 37.94 28.15 -14.32
C LYS A 68 36.68 27.27 -14.50
N CYS A 69 35.96 26.96 -13.41
CA CYS A 69 34.68 26.23 -13.42
C CYS A 69 33.51 27.11 -13.91
N GLY A 70 33.74 28.40 -14.13
CA GLY A 70 32.72 29.33 -14.59
C GLY A 70 32.01 30.07 -13.47
N ASN A 71 32.20 29.67 -12.23
CA ASN A 71 31.57 30.34 -11.07
C ASN A 71 32.06 31.77 -10.89
N SER A 72 31.13 32.70 -10.74
CA SER A 72 31.43 34.08 -10.29
C SER A 72 31.34 34.13 -8.75
N PRO A 73 31.83 35.22 -8.12
CA PRO A 73 31.61 35.39 -6.67
C PRO A 73 30.16 35.30 -6.24
N LEU A 74 29.20 35.71 -7.09
CA LEU A 74 27.77 35.57 -6.79
C LEU A 74 27.34 34.09 -6.77
N HIS A 75 27.85 33.24 -7.69
CA HIS A 75 27.62 31.78 -7.62
C HIS A 75 28.10 31.23 -6.29
N CYS A 76 29.32 31.61 -5.89
CA CYS A 76 29.93 31.13 -4.66
C CYS A 76 29.15 31.59 -3.43
N TYR A 77 28.74 32.84 -3.39
CA TYR A 77 27.96 33.35 -2.26
C TYR A 77 26.59 32.65 -2.15
N THR A 78 25.93 32.37 -3.26
CA THR A 78 24.64 31.68 -3.26
C THR A 78 24.75 30.20 -2.83
N MET A 79 25.94 29.61 -2.86
CA MET A 79 26.21 28.28 -2.30
C MET A 79 26.36 28.30 -0.77
N ASN A 80 26.60 29.46 -0.17
CA ASN A 80 26.86 29.60 1.26
C ASN A 80 25.56 29.35 2.06
N THR A 81 25.60 28.39 2.98
CA THR A 81 24.44 28.04 3.82
C THR A 81 24.11 29.12 4.85
N ARG A 82 25.07 30.05 5.12
CA ARG A 82 24.89 31.18 6.04
C ARG A 82 24.58 32.48 5.30
N PHE A 83 23.78 32.38 4.27
CA PHE A 83 23.45 33.48 3.38
C PHE A 83 22.72 34.61 4.13
N ASN A 84 23.24 35.85 3.97
CA ASN A 84 22.70 37.04 4.65
C ASN A 84 22.26 38.10 3.62
N PRO A 85 20.97 38.51 3.59
CA PRO A 85 20.47 39.45 2.61
C PRO A 85 21.12 40.84 2.70
N SER A 86 21.59 41.26 3.91
CA SER A 86 22.28 42.56 4.08
C SER A 86 23.64 42.54 3.41
N VAL A 87 24.38 41.41 3.55
CA VAL A 87 25.65 41.20 2.87
C VAL A 87 25.47 41.28 1.36
N LEU A 88 24.47 40.54 0.83
CA LEU A 88 24.17 40.55 -0.62
C LEU A 88 23.92 41.98 -1.13
N LYS A 89 23.13 42.77 -0.41
CA LYS A 89 22.85 44.17 -0.79
C LYS A 89 24.11 45.03 -0.83
N ILE A 90 25.06 44.82 0.11
CA ILE A 90 26.34 45.57 0.14
C ILE A 90 27.21 45.13 -1.05
N LEU A 91 27.32 43.81 -1.32
CA LEU A 91 28.07 43.28 -2.46
C LEU A 91 27.56 43.88 -3.79
N LEU A 92 26.22 43.97 -3.92
CA LEU A 92 25.58 44.55 -5.11
C LEU A 92 25.89 46.07 -5.25
N ARG A 93 25.90 46.82 -4.14
CA ARG A 93 26.28 48.25 -4.15
C ARG A 93 27.72 48.44 -4.59
N HIS A 94 28.59 47.46 -4.27
CA HIS A 94 29.99 47.49 -4.68
C HIS A 94 30.26 46.87 -6.04
N GLY A 95 29.17 46.69 -6.84
CA GLY A 95 29.29 46.32 -8.24
C GLY A 95 29.19 44.86 -8.61
N MET A 96 28.82 43.99 -7.66
CA MET A 96 28.57 42.58 -7.98
C MET A 96 27.38 42.48 -8.93
N ARG A 97 27.57 41.76 -10.04
CA ARG A 97 26.56 41.54 -11.08
C ARG A 97 26.52 40.02 -11.41
N ASN A 98 26.41 39.65 -12.61
CA ASN A 98 26.49 38.25 -13.10
C ASN A 98 25.33 37.36 -12.64
N PHE A 99 24.13 37.94 -12.52
CA PHE A 99 22.90 37.22 -12.13
C PHE A 99 22.53 36.09 -13.12
N ASP A 100 22.78 36.33 -14.42
CA ASP A 100 22.45 35.45 -15.53
C ASP A 100 23.64 34.69 -16.09
N SER A 101 24.84 34.88 -15.52
CA SER A 101 26.03 34.20 -15.99
C SER A 101 25.95 32.71 -15.67
N LYS A 102 26.35 31.86 -16.61
CA LYS A 102 26.32 30.40 -16.45
C LYS A 102 27.70 29.85 -16.09
N ASP A 103 27.72 28.93 -15.14
CA ASP A 103 28.91 28.11 -14.85
C ASP A 103 29.09 27.03 -15.96
N LYS A 104 30.09 26.15 -15.82
CA LYS A 104 30.35 25.07 -16.80
C LYS A 104 29.22 24.02 -16.87
N LYS A 105 28.36 23.94 -15.83
CA LYS A 105 27.19 23.05 -15.80
C LYS A 105 25.95 23.73 -16.41
N GLY A 106 26.04 25.00 -16.77
CA GLY A 106 24.90 25.78 -17.29
C GLY A 106 24.09 26.46 -16.19
N HIS A 107 24.50 26.35 -14.93
CA HIS A 107 23.77 26.92 -13.79
C HIS A 107 24.07 28.41 -13.64
N ILE A 108 23.06 29.22 -13.39
CA ILE A 108 23.18 30.61 -12.94
C ILE A 108 23.22 30.64 -11.38
N PRO A 109 23.61 31.73 -10.73
CA PRO A 109 23.65 31.83 -9.26
C PRO A 109 22.36 31.37 -8.57
N LEU A 110 21.20 31.65 -9.16
CA LEU A 110 19.90 31.24 -8.61
C LEU A 110 19.78 29.70 -8.46
N HIS A 111 20.36 28.91 -9.38
CA HIS A 111 20.41 27.44 -9.24
C HIS A 111 21.10 27.05 -7.94
N HIS A 112 22.27 27.65 -7.68
CA HIS A 112 23.04 27.35 -6.47
C HIS A 112 22.27 27.75 -5.20
N TYR A 113 21.58 28.89 -5.21
CA TYR A 113 20.70 29.28 -4.10
C TYR A 113 19.57 28.27 -3.89
N LEU A 114 18.91 27.84 -4.98
CA LEU A 114 17.84 26.84 -4.90
C LEU A 114 18.34 25.46 -4.42
N ILE A 115 19.59 25.09 -4.77
CA ILE A 115 20.17 23.81 -4.36
C ILE A 115 20.58 23.85 -2.88
N HIS A 116 21.35 24.87 -2.47
CA HIS A 116 22.11 24.86 -1.22
C HIS A 116 21.40 25.51 -0.03
N SER A 117 20.47 26.45 -0.23
CA SER A 117 19.77 27.10 0.89
C SER A 117 18.86 26.12 1.63
N LEU A 118 18.82 26.16 2.94
CA LEU A 118 17.93 25.32 3.77
C LEU A 118 16.46 25.74 3.64
N SER A 119 16.24 27.06 3.52
CA SER A 119 14.90 27.64 3.28
C SER A 119 15.03 28.81 2.32
N ILE A 120 14.00 29.09 1.58
CA ILE A 120 14.00 30.21 0.63
C ILE A 120 13.40 31.46 1.28
N ASP A 121 14.22 32.48 1.44
CA ASP A 121 13.78 33.81 1.85
C ASP A 121 13.31 34.56 0.61
N ASN A 122 12.06 35.06 0.63
CA ASN A 122 11.46 35.76 -0.52
C ASN A 122 12.24 37.02 -0.92
N LYS A 123 12.80 37.76 0.04
CA LYS A 123 13.57 38.98 -0.26
C LYS A 123 14.85 38.66 -1.01
N ILE A 124 15.55 37.60 -0.61
CA ILE A 124 16.77 37.14 -1.29
C ILE A 124 16.38 36.64 -2.69
N PHE A 125 15.32 35.83 -2.76
CA PHE A 125 14.82 35.31 -4.03
C PHE A 125 14.49 36.46 -5.01
N ASP A 126 13.84 37.52 -4.52
CA ASP A 126 13.54 38.71 -5.33
C ASP A 126 14.82 39.39 -5.82
N ILE A 127 15.80 39.62 -4.94
CA ILE A 127 17.08 40.24 -5.30
C ILE A 127 17.79 39.45 -6.41
N LEU A 128 17.74 38.11 -6.33
CA LEU A 128 18.39 37.24 -7.32
C LEU A 128 17.61 37.14 -8.65
N THR A 129 16.28 37.33 -8.61
CA THR A 129 15.43 37.14 -9.79
C THR A 129 15.05 38.45 -10.50
N ASP A 130 14.93 39.59 -9.77
CA ASP A 130 14.46 40.85 -10.36
C ASP A 130 15.35 41.36 -11.50
N PRO A 131 16.69 41.21 -11.42
CA PRO A 131 17.57 41.66 -12.52
C PRO A 131 17.47 40.80 -13.80
N ILE A 132 16.83 39.65 -13.73
CA ILE A 132 16.68 38.73 -14.86
C ILE A 132 15.23 38.84 -15.39
N ASP A 133 15.07 39.27 -16.60
CA ASP A 133 13.74 39.50 -17.20
C ASP A 133 13.06 38.17 -17.59
N ASP A 134 13.85 37.20 -18.08
CA ASP A 134 13.33 35.97 -18.68
C ASP A 134 14.23 34.77 -18.36
N PHE A 135 13.61 33.69 -17.88
CA PHE A 135 14.31 32.44 -17.54
C PHE A 135 14.33 31.43 -18.70
N SER A 136 13.90 31.79 -19.91
CA SER A 136 13.91 30.87 -21.05
C SER A 136 15.30 30.25 -21.33
N LYS A 137 16.37 31.00 -21.04
CA LYS A 137 17.77 30.54 -21.20
C LYS A 137 18.25 29.67 -20.03
N SER A 138 17.51 29.60 -18.94
CA SER A 138 17.78 28.80 -17.73
C SER A 138 16.46 28.14 -17.31
N SER A 139 15.87 27.45 -18.29
CA SER A 139 14.48 26.98 -18.24
C SER A 139 14.26 25.89 -17.17
N ASP A 140 15.30 25.24 -16.69
CA ASP A 140 15.27 24.15 -15.71
C ASP A 140 15.17 24.64 -14.23
N LEU A 141 15.07 25.94 -13.99
CA LEU A 141 14.99 26.50 -12.62
C LEU A 141 13.82 25.93 -11.82
N LEU A 142 12.65 25.75 -12.46
CA LEU A 142 11.48 25.16 -11.79
C LEU A 142 11.74 23.71 -11.41
N LEU A 143 12.35 22.95 -12.31
CA LEU A 143 12.74 21.56 -12.04
C LEU A 143 13.72 21.49 -10.87
N CYS A 144 14.73 22.36 -10.90
CA CYS A 144 15.72 22.50 -9.82
C CYS A 144 15.04 22.80 -8.48
N TYR A 145 14.13 23.78 -8.46
CA TYR A 145 13.37 24.16 -7.26
C TYR A 145 12.61 22.98 -6.67
N LEU A 146 11.83 22.26 -7.49
CA LEU A 146 10.98 21.14 -7.04
C LEU A 146 11.82 19.90 -6.68
N ARG A 147 12.99 19.74 -7.30
CA ARG A 147 13.91 18.63 -7.01
C ARG A 147 14.55 18.76 -5.62
N TYR A 148 14.97 19.98 -5.24
CA TYR A 148 15.81 20.20 -4.05
C TYR A 148 15.06 20.79 -2.84
N LYS A 149 13.94 21.51 -3.03
CA LYS A 149 13.18 22.14 -1.90
C LYS A 149 12.03 21.26 -1.41
N PHE A 150 12.40 20.13 -0.83
CA PHE A 150 11.54 19.02 -0.58
C PHE A 150 10.94 18.92 0.83
N ASN A 151 11.65 19.40 1.83
CA ASN A 151 11.38 19.12 3.25
C ASN A 151 10.34 20.08 3.89
N GLY A 152 9.20 20.24 3.23
CA GLY A 152 8.08 20.97 3.81
C GLY A 152 8.07 22.48 3.58
N SER A 153 8.95 22.99 2.74
CA SER A 153 9.11 24.44 2.54
C SER A 153 8.72 24.93 1.14
N LEU A 154 7.88 24.18 0.41
CA LEU A 154 7.42 24.63 -0.90
C LEU A 154 6.62 25.94 -0.76
N ASN A 155 7.07 26.96 -1.48
CA ASN A 155 6.53 28.31 -1.45
C ASN A 155 5.86 28.62 -2.78
N TYR A 156 4.57 28.88 -2.74
CA TYR A 156 3.78 29.20 -3.95
C TYR A 156 4.29 30.44 -4.65
N TYR A 157 4.73 31.45 -3.91
CA TYR A 157 5.29 32.69 -4.47
C TYR A 157 6.50 32.38 -5.36
N VAL A 158 7.43 31.56 -4.87
CA VAL A 158 8.63 31.14 -5.61
C VAL A 158 8.24 30.39 -6.88
N LEU A 159 7.39 29.38 -6.74
CA LEU A 159 6.91 28.60 -7.89
C LEU A 159 6.28 29.49 -8.97
N TYR A 160 5.35 30.35 -8.56
CA TYR A 160 4.60 31.22 -9.46
C TYR A 160 5.54 32.21 -10.18
N LYS A 161 6.51 32.81 -9.45
CA LYS A 161 7.47 33.75 -10.04
C LYS A 161 8.40 33.05 -11.05
N LEU A 162 8.84 31.81 -10.76
CA LEU A 162 9.64 31.02 -11.72
C LEU A 162 8.85 30.77 -13.02
N LEU A 163 7.59 30.35 -12.88
CA LEU A 163 6.72 30.07 -14.02
C LEU A 163 6.44 31.34 -14.86
N THR A 164 6.09 32.44 -14.19
CA THR A 164 5.74 33.69 -14.90
C THR A 164 6.94 34.36 -15.59
N LYS A 165 8.18 34.05 -15.11
CA LYS A 165 9.41 34.52 -15.76
C LYS A 165 9.96 33.53 -16.81
N GLY A 166 9.17 32.51 -17.21
CA GLY A 166 9.51 31.68 -18.36
C GLY A 166 10.30 30.39 -18.08
N SER A 167 10.35 29.95 -16.81
CA SER A 167 10.93 28.65 -16.50
C SER A 167 10.04 27.54 -17.11
N ASP A 168 10.64 26.61 -17.86
CA ASP A 168 9.90 25.56 -18.59
C ASP A 168 9.48 24.43 -17.63
N PRO A 169 8.17 24.19 -17.42
CA PRO A 169 7.71 23.09 -16.56
C PRO A 169 7.95 21.69 -17.14
N ASN A 170 8.35 21.60 -18.41
CA ASN A 170 8.58 20.33 -19.11
C ASN A 170 10.06 19.92 -19.17
N CYS A 171 10.97 20.72 -18.63
CA CYS A 171 12.35 20.30 -18.46
C CYS A 171 12.40 18.98 -17.70
N VAL A 172 13.32 18.09 -18.10
CA VAL A 172 13.48 16.75 -17.51
C VAL A 172 14.89 16.58 -16.97
N ASP A 173 14.99 15.78 -15.93
CA ASP A 173 16.27 15.33 -15.41
C ASP A 173 16.78 14.09 -16.16
N GLU A 174 17.86 13.52 -15.64
CA GLU A 174 18.51 12.32 -16.20
C GLU A 174 17.62 11.06 -16.21
N ASP A 175 16.55 11.02 -15.44
CA ASP A 175 15.56 9.91 -15.40
C ASP A 175 14.25 10.24 -16.13
N GLY A 176 14.17 11.41 -16.73
CA GLY A 176 12.98 11.86 -17.45
C GLY A 176 11.88 12.46 -16.55
N LEU A 177 12.20 12.77 -15.29
CA LEU A 177 11.22 13.39 -14.38
C LEU A 177 11.07 14.89 -14.70
N THR A 178 9.84 15.33 -14.90
CA THR A 178 9.48 16.76 -15.05
C THR A 178 9.22 17.38 -13.67
N SER A 179 9.05 18.69 -13.65
CA SER A 179 8.62 19.45 -12.48
C SER A 179 7.35 18.86 -11.83
N LEU A 180 6.38 18.43 -12.65
CA LEU A 180 5.12 17.84 -12.15
C LEU A 180 5.35 16.46 -11.52
N HIS A 181 6.28 15.66 -12.06
CA HIS A 181 6.67 14.38 -11.44
C HIS A 181 7.26 14.61 -10.05
N TYR A 182 8.18 15.57 -9.92
CA TYR A 182 8.78 15.92 -8.62
C TYR A 182 7.73 16.39 -7.62
N TYR A 183 6.82 17.26 -8.05
CA TYR A 183 5.72 17.70 -7.19
C TYR A 183 4.89 16.50 -6.70
N CYS A 184 4.49 15.62 -7.62
CA CYS A 184 3.69 14.41 -7.31
C CYS A 184 4.43 13.42 -6.40
N LYS A 185 5.74 13.25 -6.62
CA LYS A 185 6.58 12.37 -5.80
C LYS A 185 6.63 12.83 -4.34
N HIS A 186 6.56 14.12 -4.14
CA HIS A 186 6.95 14.74 -2.88
C HIS A 186 5.78 15.27 -2.05
N ILE A 187 4.64 15.56 -2.68
CA ILE A 187 3.48 16.12 -1.98
C ILE A 187 2.96 15.19 -0.85
N SER A 188 3.16 13.89 -0.97
CA SER A 188 2.74 12.91 0.02
C SER A 188 3.50 13.06 1.34
N ALA A 189 4.82 13.33 1.28
CA ALA A 189 5.64 13.59 2.46
C ALA A 189 5.20 14.87 3.20
N PHE A 190 4.61 15.81 2.47
CA PHE A 190 4.06 17.05 3.01
C PHE A 190 2.87 16.80 3.95
N HIS A 191 2.09 15.75 3.69
CA HIS A 191 0.92 15.39 4.51
C HIS A 191 1.31 14.85 5.88
N GLU A 192 2.37 14.05 5.95
CA GLU A 192 2.78 13.40 7.18
C GLU A 192 3.39 14.39 8.18
N SER A 193 4.24 15.31 7.73
CA SER A 193 4.92 16.27 8.60
C SER A 193 3.98 17.33 9.20
N ASN A 194 2.88 17.64 8.50
CA ASN A 194 1.97 18.72 8.89
C ASN A 194 0.60 18.23 9.43
N TYR A 195 0.31 16.93 9.37
CA TYR A 195 -0.97 16.37 9.78
C TYR A 195 -1.27 16.62 11.27
N TYR A 196 -0.24 16.61 12.09
CA TYR A 196 -0.39 16.75 13.55
C TYR A 196 -0.35 18.21 14.06
N LYS A 197 0.00 19.19 13.21
CA LYS A 197 0.28 20.56 13.69
C LYS A 197 -0.73 21.64 13.30
N SER A 198 -1.67 21.36 12.39
CA SER A 198 -2.62 22.42 11.96
C SER A 198 -3.92 21.86 11.37
N LYS A 199 -5.03 22.18 12.02
CA LYS A 199 -6.41 21.95 11.54
C LYS A 199 -6.86 23.04 10.53
N SER A 200 -5.94 23.76 9.92
CA SER A 200 -6.28 24.92 9.08
C SER A 200 -6.72 24.50 7.66
N HIS A 201 -7.94 24.82 7.30
CA HIS A 201 -8.51 24.66 5.95
C HIS A 201 -7.72 25.42 4.87
N THR A 202 -6.94 26.41 5.24
CA THR A 202 -6.16 27.24 4.31
C THR A 202 -4.98 26.47 3.69
N LYS A 203 -4.32 25.58 4.45
CA LYS A 203 -3.21 24.75 3.93
C LYS A 203 -3.69 23.69 2.93
N MET A 204 -4.89 23.14 3.14
CA MET A 204 -5.47 22.11 2.27
C MET A 204 -5.87 22.64 0.88
N ARG A 205 -6.03 23.97 0.74
CA ARG A 205 -6.31 24.60 -0.57
C ARG A 205 -5.02 24.80 -1.39
N ALA A 206 -3.85 24.79 -0.74
CA ALA A 206 -2.58 25.07 -1.40
C ALA A 206 -2.18 23.98 -2.40
N GLU A 207 -2.47 22.70 -2.09
CA GLU A 207 -2.01 21.55 -2.89
C GLU A 207 -2.40 21.63 -4.36
N LYS A 208 -3.68 21.84 -4.64
CA LYS A 208 -4.16 21.90 -6.02
C LYS A 208 -3.74 23.20 -6.74
N ARG A 209 -3.45 24.28 -5.99
CA ARG A 209 -2.97 25.54 -6.59
C ARG A 209 -1.61 25.36 -7.27
N PHE A 210 -0.71 24.56 -6.65
CA PHE A 210 0.59 24.24 -7.25
C PHE A 210 0.41 23.45 -8.55
N ILE A 211 -0.42 22.39 -8.52
CA ILE A 211 -0.71 21.57 -9.71
C ILE A 211 -1.27 22.45 -10.83
N TYR A 212 -2.27 23.26 -10.51
CA TYR A 212 -2.93 24.14 -11.50
C TYR A 212 -1.93 25.14 -12.07
N ALA A 213 -1.11 25.78 -11.22
CA ALA A 213 -0.12 26.75 -11.69
C ALA A 213 0.88 26.11 -12.66
N ILE A 214 1.39 24.91 -12.34
CA ILE A 214 2.35 24.20 -13.20
C ILE A 214 1.69 23.85 -14.54
N ILE A 215 0.44 23.33 -14.52
CA ILE A 215 -0.27 22.90 -15.73
C ILE A 215 -0.72 24.11 -16.57
N ASP A 216 -1.22 25.18 -15.92
CA ASP A 216 -1.70 26.39 -16.61
C ASP A 216 -0.55 27.13 -17.33
N HIS A 217 0.71 26.88 -16.92
CA HIS A 217 1.91 27.39 -17.61
C HIS A 217 2.50 26.36 -18.60
N GLY A 218 1.69 25.37 -19.04
CA GLY A 218 2.04 24.51 -20.17
C GLY A 218 2.71 23.18 -19.82
N ALA A 219 2.66 22.74 -18.56
CA ALA A 219 3.18 21.41 -18.21
C ALA A 219 2.41 20.31 -18.91
N ASN A 220 3.12 19.34 -19.49
CA ASN A 220 2.51 18.13 -20.03
C ASN A 220 2.15 17.19 -18.87
N ILE A 221 0.87 17.13 -18.54
CA ILE A 221 0.33 16.32 -17.44
C ILE A 221 0.54 14.81 -17.66
N ASN A 222 0.75 14.40 -18.92
CA ASN A 222 0.95 12.99 -19.30
C ASN A 222 2.39 12.72 -19.76
N ALA A 223 3.34 13.60 -19.43
CA ALA A 223 4.76 13.34 -19.66
C ALA A 223 5.17 12.03 -19.01
N VAL A 224 6.07 11.28 -19.66
CA VAL A 224 6.50 9.98 -19.13
C VAL A 224 8.00 9.99 -18.81
N THR A 225 8.34 9.38 -17.69
CA THR A 225 9.73 9.13 -17.26
C THR A 225 10.36 8.02 -18.12
N LYS A 226 11.66 7.76 -17.96
CA LYS A 226 12.35 6.64 -18.64
C LYS A 226 11.71 5.28 -18.32
N ILE A 227 11.04 5.13 -17.17
CA ILE A 227 10.32 3.89 -16.82
C ILE A 227 8.84 3.94 -17.21
N GLY A 228 8.43 4.94 -17.99
CA GLY A 228 7.07 5.06 -18.53
C GLY A 228 6.04 5.65 -17.55
N ASN A 229 6.45 6.09 -16.38
CA ASN A 229 5.51 6.63 -15.37
C ASN A 229 5.08 8.06 -15.72
N THR A 230 3.78 8.31 -15.71
CA THR A 230 3.21 9.68 -15.74
C THR A 230 3.24 10.29 -14.33
N PRO A 231 3.03 11.60 -14.18
CA PRO A 231 2.86 12.20 -12.84
C PRO A 231 1.81 11.50 -11.99
N LEU A 232 0.71 11.03 -12.59
CA LEU A 232 -0.35 10.29 -11.88
C LEU A 232 0.18 8.94 -11.36
N HIS A 233 0.97 8.18 -12.18
CA HIS A 233 1.65 6.97 -11.70
C HIS A 233 2.55 7.29 -10.52
N THR A 234 3.40 8.32 -10.67
CA THR A 234 4.37 8.72 -9.64
C THR A 234 3.67 9.07 -8.33
N TYR A 235 2.53 9.76 -8.39
CA TYR A 235 1.75 10.08 -7.20
C TYR A 235 1.18 8.83 -6.54
N LEU A 236 0.52 7.98 -7.33
CA LEU A 236 -0.24 6.83 -6.82
C LEU A 236 0.65 5.68 -6.31
N GLN A 237 1.92 5.63 -6.72
CA GLN A 237 2.89 4.64 -6.24
C GLN A 237 3.41 4.94 -4.83
N GLN A 238 3.19 6.15 -4.28
CA GLN A 238 3.74 6.52 -2.97
C GLN A 238 3.08 5.70 -1.84
N TYR A 239 3.88 5.19 -0.91
CA TYR A 239 3.42 4.40 0.25
C TYR A 239 2.95 5.33 1.39
N THR A 240 2.07 6.25 1.08
CA THR A 240 1.55 7.25 2.01
C THR A 240 0.05 7.45 1.76
N LYS A 241 -0.62 8.15 2.66
CA LYS A 241 -2.04 8.50 2.47
C LYS A 241 -2.18 9.50 1.33
N HIS A 242 -2.89 9.12 0.29
CA HIS A 242 -3.16 9.96 -0.86
C HIS A 242 -4.30 10.95 -0.57
N SER A 243 -4.16 12.17 -1.08
CA SER A 243 -5.22 13.19 -0.99
C SER A 243 -6.18 13.05 -2.17
N PRO A 244 -7.48 12.86 -1.95
CA PRO A 244 -8.46 12.86 -3.05
C PRO A 244 -8.44 14.15 -3.87
N ARG A 245 -8.06 15.28 -3.25
CA ARG A 245 -7.97 16.59 -3.93
C ARG A 245 -6.86 16.64 -4.97
N VAL A 246 -5.72 16.00 -4.68
CA VAL A 246 -4.59 15.90 -5.62
C VAL A 246 -4.97 15.01 -6.79
N VAL A 247 -5.56 13.84 -6.51
CA VAL A 247 -6.05 12.93 -7.56
C VAL A 247 -7.06 13.68 -8.46
N TYR A 248 -8.04 14.35 -7.85
CA TYR A 248 -9.05 15.12 -8.58
C TYR A 248 -8.39 16.23 -9.44
N ALA A 249 -7.40 16.94 -8.87
CA ALA A 249 -6.72 18.04 -9.60
C ALA A 249 -6.00 17.51 -10.85
N LEU A 250 -5.33 16.35 -10.73
CA LEU A 250 -4.66 15.71 -11.87
C LEU A 250 -5.68 15.23 -12.92
N LEU A 251 -6.72 14.51 -12.47
CA LEU A 251 -7.75 13.98 -13.37
C LEU A 251 -8.50 15.09 -14.11
N SER A 252 -8.93 16.15 -13.38
CA SER A 252 -9.69 17.27 -13.94
C SER A 252 -8.89 18.09 -14.96
N ARG A 253 -7.56 18.01 -14.91
CA ARG A 253 -6.66 18.68 -15.86
C ARG A 253 -6.18 17.73 -16.96
N GLY A 254 -6.75 16.51 -17.07
CA GLY A 254 -6.55 15.63 -18.22
C GLY A 254 -5.53 14.52 -18.04
N ALA A 255 -5.19 14.18 -16.79
CA ALA A 255 -4.34 12.99 -16.55
C ALA A 255 -5.03 11.74 -17.12
N ASP A 256 -4.33 11.01 -17.97
CA ASP A 256 -4.85 9.83 -18.67
C ASP A 256 -4.60 8.57 -17.85
N THR A 257 -5.69 7.94 -17.42
CA THR A 257 -5.68 6.72 -16.61
C THR A 257 -5.36 5.46 -17.42
N ARG A 258 -5.26 5.56 -18.77
CA ARG A 258 -4.99 4.41 -19.66
C ARG A 258 -3.53 4.20 -19.96
N ILE A 259 -2.69 5.21 -19.81
CA ILE A 259 -1.25 5.14 -20.13
C ILE A 259 -0.64 4.02 -19.30
N ARG A 260 0.16 3.16 -19.96
CA ARG A 260 0.87 2.06 -19.30
C ARG A 260 2.35 2.38 -19.20
N ASN A 261 2.91 2.11 -18.02
CA ASN A 261 4.35 2.24 -17.80
C ASN A 261 5.10 1.01 -18.37
N ASN A 262 6.42 0.96 -18.22
CA ASN A 262 7.25 -0.14 -18.76
C ASN A 262 6.96 -1.50 -18.08
N LEU A 263 6.25 -1.50 -16.93
CA LEU A 263 5.76 -2.73 -16.28
C LEU A 263 4.36 -3.11 -16.77
N ASN A 264 3.87 -2.47 -17.84
CA ASN A 264 2.55 -2.66 -18.44
C ASN A 264 1.42 -2.31 -17.46
N CYS A 265 1.67 -1.47 -16.46
CA CYS A 265 0.69 -1.05 -15.45
C CYS A 265 0.12 0.33 -15.76
N THR A 266 -1.19 0.48 -15.62
CA THR A 266 -1.87 1.80 -15.63
C THR A 266 -1.74 2.45 -14.24
N PRO A 267 -2.02 3.76 -14.11
CA PRO A 267 -2.03 4.42 -12.80
C PRO A 267 -2.96 3.72 -11.79
N ILE A 268 -4.11 3.19 -12.24
CA ILE A 268 -5.06 2.47 -11.39
C ILE A 268 -4.43 1.15 -10.89
N MET A 269 -3.73 0.44 -11.78
CA MET A 269 -3.02 -0.79 -11.44
C MET A 269 -1.90 -0.53 -10.42
N GLU A 270 -1.16 0.57 -10.58
CA GLU A 270 -0.13 0.95 -9.61
C GLU A 270 -0.75 1.30 -8.25
N TYR A 271 -1.87 2.03 -8.26
CA TYR A 271 -2.57 2.40 -7.03
C TYR A 271 -3.01 1.16 -6.24
N ILE A 272 -3.61 0.18 -6.94
CA ILE A 272 -4.21 -0.98 -6.28
C ILE A 272 -3.15 -1.91 -5.66
N LYS A 273 -1.90 -1.85 -6.13
CA LYS A 273 -0.76 -2.60 -5.54
C LYS A 273 -0.28 -1.98 -4.21
N ASN A 274 -0.75 -0.79 -3.89
CA ASN A 274 -0.27 -0.01 -2.75
C ASN A 274 -1.04 -0.37 -1.48
N ASP A 275 -0.34 -0.74 -0.40
CA ASP A 275 -0.94 -1.07 0.91
C ASP A 275 -1.72 0.09 1.53
N CYS A 276 -1.42 1.34 1.11
CA CYS A 276 -2.14 2.53 1.56
C CYS A 276 -3.38 2.85 0.71
N ALA A 277 -3.71 1.99 -0.26
CA ALA A 277 -4.87 2.19 -1.12
C ALA A 277 -6.17 2.25 -0.30
N THR A 278 -7.06 3.15 -0.69
CA THR A 278 -8.38 3.32 -0.05
C THR A 278 -9.48 3.16 -1.10
N GLY A 279 -10.60 2.60 -0.70
CA GLY A 279 -11.77 2.43 -1.57
C GLY A 279 -12.23 3.74 -2.17
N HIS A 280 -12.18 4.83 -1.41
CA HIS A 280 -12.64 6.15 -1.86
C HIS A 280 -11.87 6.65 -3.11
N ILE A 281 -10.54 6.56 -3.09
CA ILE A 281 -9.72 6.99 -4.24
C ILE A 281 -9.84 6.00 -5.39
N LEU A 282 -9.91 4.70 -5.10
CA LEU A 282 -10.13 3.68 -6.14
C LEU A 282 -11.46 3.93 -6.88
N ILE A 283 -12.53 4.18 -6.14
CA ILE A 283 -13.85 4.51 -6.70
C ILE A 283 -13.74 5.77 -7.58
N MET A 284 -13.05 6.81 -7.11
CA MET A 284 -12.84 8.05 -7.86
C MET A 284 -12.12 7.78 -9.19
N LEU A 285 -11.02 7.02 -9.16
CA LEU A 285 -10.23 6.67 -10.34
C LEU A 285 -11.05 5.86 -11.36
N LEU A 286 -11.77 4.82 -10.88
CA LEU A 286 -12.58 3.96 -11.75
C LEU A 286 -13.77 4.71 -12.34
N ASN A 287 -14.46 5.52 -11.55
CA ASN A 287 -15.60 6.32 -12.04
C ASN A 287 -15.14 7.37 -13.05
N TRP A 288 -14.00 8.03 -12.81
CA TRP A 288 -13.42 9.00 -13.75
C TRP A 288 -13.04 8.31 -15.06
N HIS A 289 -12.39 7.16 -14.96
CA HIS A 289 -12.01 6.36 -16.14
C HIS A 289 -13.26 6.00 -16.96
N GLU A 290 -14.29 5.46 -16.28
CA GLU A 290 -15.54 5.03 -16.93
C GLU A 290 -16.26 6.20 -17.61
N GLN A 291 -16.35 7.34 -16.94
CA GLN A 291 -17.02 8.54 -17.46
C GLN A 291 -16.33 9.06 -18.72
N LYS A 292 -15.00 8.96 -18.78
CA LYS A 292 -14.20 9.56 -19.86
C LYS A 292 -13.92 8.59 -21.01
N TYR A 293 -13.71 7.31 -20.70
CA TYR A 293 -13.21 6.30 -21.67
C TYR A 293 -14.14 5.10 -21.84
N GLY A 294 -15.16 4.97 -21.01
CA GLY A 294 -16.06 3.81 -20.98
C GLY A 294 -15.67 2.81 -19.90
N LYS A 295 -16.55 1.84 -19.68
CA LYS A 295 -16.36 0.81 -18.64
C LYS A 295 -15.16 -0.07 -18.96
N LEU A 296 -14.36 -0.34 -17.95
CA LEU A 296 -13.34 -1.38 -18.01
C LEU A 296 -14.03 -2.73 -18.24
N GLN A 297 -13.42 -3.56 -19.06
CA GLN A 297 -13.93 -4.90 -19.33
C GLN A 297 -13.76 -5.79 -18.09
N LYS A 298 -14.53 -6.86 -18.02
CA LYS A 298 -14.53 -7.80 -16.89
C LYS A 298 -13.13 -8.37 -16.64
N GLU A 299 -12.42 -8.70 -17.71
CA GLU A 299 -11.06 -9.23 -17.65
C GLU A 299 -10.07 -8.26 -16.99
N GLU A 300 -10.25 -6.95 -17.26
CA GLU A 300 -9.46 -5.89 -16.62
C GLU A 300 -9.80 -5.81 -15.14
N GLY A 301 -11.07 -5.95 -14.78
CA GLY A 301 -11.54 -6.02 -13.40
C GLY A 301 -10.95 -7.21 -12.65
N GLN A 302 -10.95 -8.39 -13.28
CA GLN A 302 -10.33 -9.61 -12.74
C GLN A 302 -8.83 -9.40 -12.52
N HIS A 303 -8.16 -8.71 -13.46
CA HIS A 303 -6.74 -8.39 -13.33
C HIS A 303 -6.48 -7.43 -12.15
N LEU A 304 -7.34 -6.41 -11.98
CA LEU A 304 -7.24 -5.49 -10.83
C LEU A 304 -7.43 -6.25 -9.51
N LEU A 305 -8.41 -7.15 -9.45
CA LEU A 305 -8.64 -7.99 -8.28
C LEU A 305 -7.42 -8.87 -7.98
N TYR A 306 -6.85 -9.50 -9.01
CA TYR A 306 -5.63 -10.33 -8.88
C TYR A 306 -4.46 -9.50 -8.33
N LEU A 307 -4.22 -8.30 -8.89
CA LEU A 307 -3.15 -7.41 -8.42
C LEU A 307 -3.39 -7.00 -6.95
N PHE A 308 -4.64 -6.70 -6.60
CA PHE A 308 -5.01 -6.37 -5.23
C PHE A 308 -4.66 -7.51 -4.27
N ILE A 309 -5.12 -8.73 -4.58
CA ILE A 309 -4.87 -9.91 -3.74
C ILE A 309 -3.35 -10.18 -3.62
N LYS A 310 -2.64 -10.10 -4.74
CA LYS A 310 -1.20 -10.39 -4.82
C LYS A 310 -0.35 -9.44 -3.98
N HIS A 311 -0.69 -8.15 -3.95
CA HIS A 311 0.17 -7.12 -3.35
C HIS A 311 -0.33 -6.60 -2.00
N ASN A 312 -1.60 -6.85 -1.63
CA ASN A 312 -2.20 -6.27 -0.44
C ASN A 312 -2.20 -7.28 0.70
N GLN A 313 -1.16 -7.26 1.53
CA GLN A 313 -1.04 -8.10 2.71
C GLN A 313 -1.65 -7.46 3.97
N GLY A 314 -2.39 -6.37 3.80
CA GLY A 314 -2.97 -5.60 4.91
C GLY A 314 -4.13 -6.31 5.60
N TYR A 315 -4.05 -6.39 6.92
CA TYR A 315 -5.14 -6.89 7.76
C TYR A 315 -6.09 -5.74 8.10
N GLY A 316 -7.38 -5.92 7.84
CA GLY A 316 -8.38 -4.99 8.31
C GLY A 316 -9.54 -4.68 7.37
N SER A 317 -10.50 -3.95 7.89
CA SER A 317 -11.76 -3.59 7.21
C SER A 317 -11.56 -2.83 5.90
N ARG A 318 -10.44 -2.12 5.75
CA ARG A 318 -10.12 -1.34 4.54
C ARG A 318 -9.91 -2.26 3.33
N SER A 319 -9.14 -3.34 3.51
CA SER A 319 -8.86 -4.32 2.44
C SER A 319 -10.13 -5.08 2.04
N LEU A 320 -10.99 -5.43 3.00
CA LEU A 320 -12.28 -6.08 2.74
C LEU A 320 -13.21 -5.17 1.91
N ASN A 321 -13.21 -3.87 2.17
CA ASN A 321 -14.03 -2.92 1.42
C ASN A 321 -13.60 -2.82 -0.05
N ILE A 322 -12.30 -2.85 -0.32
CA ILE A 322 -11.77 -2.85 -1.69
C ILE A 322 -12.09 -4.17 -2.39
N LEU A 323 -11.84 -5.31 -1.72
CA LEU A 323 -12.15 -6.65 -2.23
C LEU A 323 -13.61 -6.72 -2.68
N ARG A 324 -14.53 -6.39 -1.76
CA ARG A 324 -15.97 -6.39 -2.03
C ARG A 324 -16.33 -5.47 -3.20
N TYR A 325 -15.82 -4.25 -3.19
CA TYR A 325 -16.10 -3.27 -4.24
C TYR A 325 -15.69 -3.81 -5.62
N LEU A 326 -14.51 -4.46 -5.73
CA LEU A 326 -14.03 -5.02 -7.00
C LEU A 326 -14.91 -6.20 -7.45
N LEU A 327 -15.27 -7.09 -6.52
CA LEU A 327 -16.15 -8.23 -6.84
C LEU A 327 -17.51 -7.77 -7.37
N ASP A 328 -18.13 -6.81 -6.68
CA ASP A 328 -19.44 -6.26 -7.04
C ASP A 328 -19.37 -5.44 -8.33
N ARG A 329 -18.36 -4.58 -8.47
CA ARG A 329 -18.22 -3.66 -9.60
C ARG A 329 -18.06 -4.39 -10.94
N PHE A 330 -17.30 -5.48 -10.94
CA PHE A 330 -16.98 -6.23 -12.16
C PHE A 330 -17.79 -7.52 -12.28
N ASP A 331 -18.76 -7.75 -11.39
CA ASP A 331 -19.62 -8.92 -11.36
C ASP A 331 -18.82 -10.22 -11.46
N ILE A 332 -17.76 -10.33 -10.64
CA ILE A 332 -16.86 -11.50 -10.62
C ILE A 332 -17.57 -12.63 -9.86
N GLN A 333 -17.89 -13.70 -10.57
CA GLN A 333 -18.61 -14.84 -10.01
C GLN A 333 -17.70 -15.72 -9.13
N LYS A 334 -18.32 -16.48 -8.23
CA LYS A 334 -17.63 -17.27 -7.20
C LYS A 334 -16.76 -18.39 -7.78
N ASP A 335 -17.18 -18.96 -8.90
CA ASP A 335 -16.51 -20.06 -9.61
C ASP A 335 -15.67 -19.59 -10.80
N GLU A 336 -15.49 -18.30 -10.94
CA GLU A 336 -14.82 -17.69 -12.09
C GLU A 336 -13.30 -17.72 -11.94
N TYR A 337 -12.61 -18.22 -12.96
CA TYR A 337 -11.15 -18.35 -12.98
C TYR A 337 -10.52 -17.17 -13.70
N TYR A 338 -9.51 -16.58 -13.08
CA TYR A 338 -8.55 -15.70 -13.72
C TYR A 338 -7.22 -16.47 -13.83
N ASN A 339 -6.77 -16.68 -15.06
CA ASN A 339 -5.68 -17.62 -15.36
C ASN A 339 -6.06 -19.05 -14.88
N THR A 340 -5.45 -19.57 -13.83
CA THR A 340 -5.68 -20.94 -13.34
C THR A 340 -6.44 -20.99 -12.01
N MET A 341 -6.77 -19.82 -11.41
CA MET A 341 -7.25 -19.74 -10.02
C MET A 341 -8.53 -18.91 -9.89
N THR A 342 -9.40 -19.28 -8.98
CA THR A 342 -10.52 -18.43 -8.54
C THR A 342 -9.97 -17.37 -7.55
N PRO A 343 -10.72 -16.32 -7.23
CA PRO A 343 -10.31 -15.35 -6.20
C PRO A 343 -9.96 -16.01 -4.86
N LEU A 344 -10.65 -17.04 -4.46
CA LEU A 344 -10.37 -17.76 -3.20
C LEU A 344 -9.00 -18.45 -3.23
N HIS A 345 -8.68 -19.08 -4.33
CA HIS A 345 -7.33 -19.68 -4.52
C HIS A 345 -6.22 -18.65 -4.40
N UNK A 346 -6.50 -17.62 -4.97
CA UNK A 346 -5.49 -16.59 -4.98
C UNK A 346 -5.30 -15.97 -3.62
N UNK A 347 -6.27 -15.97 -2.69
CA UNK A 347 -6.19 -15.53 -1.36
C UNK A 347 -5.51 -16.51 -0.43
N UNK A 348 -5.65 -17.68 -0.79
CA UNK A 348 -4.98 -18.70 -0.06
C UNK A 348 -3.47 -18.80 -0.38
N UNK A 349 -3.17 -18.46 -1.63
CA UNK A 349 -1.84 -18.45 -2.07
C UNK A 349 -1.03 -17.29 -1.62
N UNK A 350 -1.66 -16.18 -1.48
CA UNK A 350 -1.15 -14.94 -1.05
C UNK A 350 -1.15 -14.75 0.44
N UNK A 351 -1.73 -15.58 1.24
CA UNK A 351 -1.85 -15.58 2.63
C UNK A 351 -2.65 -14.44 3.21
N UNK A 352 -3.55 -14.19 2.45
CA UNK A 352 -4.48 -13.19 2.88
C UNK A 352 -5.66 -13.77 3.59
N UNK A 353 -5.47 -14.22 4.70
CA UNK A 353 -6.38 -14.93 5.50
C UNK A 353 -7.68 -14.24 5.77
N UNK A 354 -7.75 -13.14 5.92
CA UNK A 354 -8.91 -12.38 6.13
C UNK A 354 -9.76 -12.21 4.91
N UNK A 355 -9.17 -12.28 3.81
CA UNK A 355 -9.83 -12.25 2.59
C UNK A 355 -10.46 -13.55 2.27
N ALA A 356 -9.76 -14.54 2.53
CA ALA A 356 -10.22 -15.91 2.28
C ALA A 356 -11.48 -16.26 3.12
N SER A 357 -11.39 -16.04 4.38
CA SER A 357 -12.54 -16.27 5.30
C SER A 357 -13.80 -15.50 4.85
N TYR A 358 -13.61 -14.27 4.42
CA TYR A 358 -14.73 -13.48 3.90
C TYR A 358 -15.30 -14.09 2.60
N LEU A 359 -14.46 -14.54 1.69
CA LEU A 359 -14.93 -15.18 0.45
C LEU A 359 -15.72 -16.48 0.77
N VAL A 360 -15.20 -17.27 1.71
CA VAL A 360 -15.89 -18.47 2.18
C VAL A 360 -17.24 -18.10 2.82
N TYR A 361 -17.24 -17.09 3.69
CA TYR A 361 -18.47 -16.57 4.35
C TYR A 361 -19.52 -16.14 3.33
N ILE A 362 -19.14 -15.47 2.24
CA ILE A 362 -20.09 -15.06 1.19
C ILE A 362 -20.41 -16.18 0.19
N GLY A 363 -19.86 -17.40 0.42
CA GLY A 363 -20.26 -18.62 -0.28
C GLY A 363 -19.38 -19.04 -1.44
N TYR A 364 -18.10 -18.65 -1.47
CA TYR A 364 -17.14 -19.25 -2.41
C TYR A 364 -16.92 -20.72 -2.04
N ASP A 365 -16.89 -21.60 -3.04
CA ASP A 365 -16.75 -23.03 -2.81
C ASP A 365 -15.26 -23.39 -2.56
N ILE A 366 -14.97 -23.84 -1.36
CA ILE A 366 -13.63 -24.26 -0.94
C ILE A 366 -13.17 -25.56 -1.64
N ASN A 367 -14.10 -26.29 -2.24
CA ASN A 367 -13.84 -27.59 -2.86
C ASN A 367 -13.53 -27.49 -4.36
N LEU A 368 -13.67 -26.30 -4.95
CA LEU A 368 -13.30 -26.11 -6.35
C LEU A 368 -11.78 -26.28 -6.50
N PRO A 369 -11.31 -27.09 -7.47
CA PRO A 369 -9.88 -27.15 -7.76
C PRO A 369 -9.45 -25.97 -8.63
N THR A 370 -8.18 -25.66 -8.65
CA THR A 370 -7.55 -24.82 -9.68
C THR A 370 -7.56 -25.59 -11.01
N LYS A 371 -7.19 -24.93 -12.12
CA LYS A 371 -7.02 -25.63 -13.41
C LYS A 371 -5.88 -26.64 -13.40
N ASP A 372 -5.02 -26.60 -12.38
CA ASP A 372 -3.93 -27.55 -12.16
C ASP A 372 -4.30 -28.63 -11.12
N ASP A 373 -5.60 -28.82 -10.88
CA ASP A 373 -6.19 -29.80 -9.93
C ASP A 373 -5.75 -29.62 -8.47
N LYS A 374 -5.33 -28.40 -8.06
CA LYS A 374 -5.02 -28.09 -6.66
C LYS A 374 -6.24 -27.51 -5.97
N THR A 375 -6.54 -27.97 -4.78
CA THR A 375 -7.61 -27.41 -3.94
C THR A 375 -7.09 -26.21 -3.14
N VAL A 376 -8.01 -25.45 -2.55
CA VAL A 376 -7.69 -24.39 -1.56
C VAL A 376 -6.80 -24.97 -0.46
N PHE A 377 -7.08 -26.20 -0.04
CA PHE A 377 -6.33 -26.91 1.01
C PHE A 377 -4.87 -27.12 0.61
N ASP A 378 -4.63 -27.57 -0.64
CA ASP A 378 -3.27 -27.77 -1.17
C ASP A 378 -2.46 -26.46 -1.11
N LEU A 379 -3.10 -25.37 -1.53
CA LEU A 379 -2.45 -24.06 -1.59
C LEU A 379 -2.10 -23.53 -0.18
N VAL A 380 -2.96 -23.75 0.81
CA VAL A 380 -2.67 -23.40 2.21
C VAL A 380 -1.43 -24.14 2.69
N PHE A 381 -1.32 -25.44 2.40
CA PHE A 381 -0.20 -26.26 2.86
C PHE A 381 1.08 -26.03 2.07
N GLU A 382 1.01 -25.58 0.82
CA GLU A 382 2.20 -25.22 0.05
C GLU A 382 2.90 -23.95 0.58
N ASN A 383 2.17 -23.12 1.28
CA ASN A 383 2.71 -21.88 1.85
C ASN A 383 3.51 -22.20 3.14
N ARG A 384 4.77 -21.81 3.18
CA ARG A 384 5.69 -22.12 4.30
C ARG A 384 5.45 -21.30 5.57
N ASN A 385 4.57 -20.30 5.53
CA ASN A 385 4.35 -19.42 6.68
C ASN A 385 3.32 -20.00 7.64
N ILE A 386 3.81 -20.69 8.65
CA ILE A 386 3.05 -21.59 9.55
C ILE A 386 2.09 -20.84 10.49
N ILE A 387 2.42 -19.60 10.88
CA ILE A 387 1.71 -18.87 11.95
C ILE A 387 0.23 -18.60 11.60
N TYR A 388 -0.06 -18.39 10.31
CA TYR A 388 -1.41 -18.03 9.83
C TYR A 388 -2.23 -19.23 9.36
N LYS A 389 -1.66 -20.43 9.35
CA LYS A 389 -2.34 -21.64 8.83
C LYS A 389 -3.51 -22.08 9.72
N ALA A 390 -3.38 -21.90 11.02
CA ALA A 390 -4.35 -22.37 12.00
C ALA A 390 -5.72 -21.73 11.83
N ASP A 391 -5.77 -20.42 11.75
CA ASP A 391 -7.03 -19.66 11.63
C ASP A 391 -7.73 -19.96 10.30
N VAL A 392 -6.96 -19.97 9.20
CA VAL A 392 -7.48 -20.28 7.86
C VAL A 392 -7.99 -21.72 7.79
N VAL A 393 -7.25 -22.68 8.39
CA VAL A 393 -7.65 -24.09 8.41
C VAL A 393 -8.93 -24.25 9.23
N ASN A 394 -9.05 -23.62 10.39
CA ASN A 394 -10.28 -23.66 11.19
C ASN A 394 -11.48 -23.12 10.41
N ASP A 395 -11.34 -21.94 9.77
CA ASP A 395 -12.41 -21.34 8.98
C ASP A 395 -12.82 -22.25 7.81
N ILE A 396 -11.84 -22.83 7.10
CA ILE A 396 -12.10 -23.73 5.96
C ILE A 396 -12.83 -25.01 6.44
N ILE A 397 -12.42 -25.58 7.57
CA ILE A 397 -13.00 -26.80 8.15
C ILE A 397 -14.49 -26.60 8.44
N HIS A 398 -14.88 -25.43 8.96
CA HIS A 398 -16.29 -25.16 9.30
C HIS A 398 -17.22 -24.97 8.09
N HIS A 399 -16.66 -24.86 6.85
CA HIS A 399 -17.46 -24.54 5.67
C HIS A 399 -17.62 -25.73 4.67
N ARG A 400 -17.99 -26.91 5.19
CA ARG A 400 -18.42 -28.07 4.37
C ARG A 400 -17.32 -28.59 3.43
N LEU A 401 -16.11 -28.73 3.93
CA LEU A 401 -15.00 -29.35 3.20
C LEU A 401 -15.38 -30.77 2.77
N LYS A 402 -15.28 -31.07 1.48
CA LYS A 402 -15.44 -32.43 0.94
C LYS A 402 -14.11 -33.16 1.02
N VAL A 403 -14.11 -34.26 1.73
CA VAL A 403 -12.91 -35.09 1.86
C VAL A 403 -12.67 -35.83 0.54
N SER A 404 -11.46 -35.72 0.00
CA SER A 404 -11.09 -36.36 -1.25
C SER A 404 -9.70 -37.01 -1.13
N LEU A 405 -9.43 -37.99 -1.96
CA LEU A 405 -8.13 -38.66 -1.96
C LEU A 405 -6.96 -37.70 -2.27
N PRO A 406 -7.06 -36.77 -3.23
CA PRO A 406 -6.00 -35.76 -3.42
C PRO A 406 -5.75 -34.92 -2.17
N MET A 407 -6.81 -34.50 -1.47
CA MET A 407 -6.70 -33.73 -0.22
C MET A 407 -5.97 -34.52 0.85
N ILE A 408 -6.31 -35.81 1.02
CA ILE A 408 -5.66 -36.71 1.99
C ILE A 408 -4.17 -36.84 1.65
N LYS A 409 -3.84 -37.04 0.39
CA LYS A 409 -2.45 -37.13 -0.10
C LYS A 409 -1.68 -35.86 0.26
N SER A 410 -2.25 -34.69 -0.04
CA SER A 410 -1.64 -33.39 0.24
C SER A 410 -1.42 -33.19 1.74
N LEU A 411 -2.42 -33.51 2.54
CA LEU A 411 -2.36 -33.43 4.00
C LEU A 411 -1.21 -34.31 4.53
N PHE A 412 -1.16 -35.58 4.17
CA PHE A 412 -0.15 -36.53 4.67
C PHE A 412 1.24 -36.16 4.17
N TYR A 413 1.39 -35.75 2.92
CA TYR A 413 2.68 -35.29 2.40
C TYR A 413 3.22 -34.12 3.23
N LYS A 414 2.36 -33.16 3.57
CA LYS A 414 2.76 -31.98 4.32
C LYS A 414 2.93 -32.24 5.82
N MET A 415 2.24 -33.23 6.38
CA MET A 415 2.43 -33.62 7.79
C MET A 415 3.86 -34.00 8.09
N SER A 416 4.60 -34.54 7.11
CA SER A 416 6.01 -34.87 7.27
C SER A 416 6.90 -33.64 7.49
N GLU A 417 6.41 -32.46 7.15
CA GLU A 417 7.11 -31.17 7.32
C GLU A 417 6.71 -30.44 8.61
N PHE A 418 5.67 -30.93 9.33
CA PHE A 418 5.18 -30.27 10.54
C PHE A 418 6.13 -30.50 11.74
N SER A 419 6.25 -29.45 12.53
CA SER A 419 6.93 -29.55 13.81
C SER A 419 6.06 -30.32 14.84
N PRO A 420 6.64 -30.86 15.92
CA PRO A 420 5.85 -31.48 16.98
C PRO A 420 4.76 -30.57 17.59
N TYR A 421 4.89 -29.26 17.45
CA TYR A 421 3.90 -28.28 17.94
C TYR A 421 2.64 -28.20 17.06
N ASP A 422 2.68 -28.77 15.86
CA ASP A 422 1.54 -28.73 14.94
C ASP A 422 0.58 -29.94 15.10
N ASP A 423 0.87 -30.86 15.99
CA ASP A 423 0.08 -32.06 16.31
C ASP A 423 -1.42 -31.74 16.56
N HIS A 424 -1.68 -30.65 17.25
CA HIS A 424 -3.04 -30.23 17.59
C HIS A 424 -3.90 -29.99 16.34
N TYR A 425 -3.34 -29.33 15.33
CA TYR A 425 -4.04 -29.03 14.08
C TYR A 425 -4.29 -30.29 13.24
N VAL A 426 -3.30 -31.18 13.21
CA VAL A 426 -3.42 -32.46 12.52
C VAL A 426 -4.57 -33.26 13.12
N LYS A 427 -4.65 -33.35 14.44
CA LYS A 427 -5.74 -34.03 15.15
C LYS A 427 -7.10 -33.43 14.78
N LYS A 428 -7.23 -32.10 14.80
CA LYS A 428 -8.48 -31.40 14.44
C LYS A 428 -8.91 -31.70 13.02
N ILE A 429 -7.98 -31.68 12.06
CA ILE A 429 -8.27 -31.94 10.65
C ILE A 429 -8.78 -33.37 10.47
N ILE A 430 -8.08 -34.35 11.06
CA ILE A 430 -8.47 -35.77 10.97
C ILE A 430 -9.84 -35.98 11.63
N ALA A 431 -10.05 -35.41 12.81
CA ALA A 431 -11.32 -35.50 13.55
C ALA A 431 -12.47 -34.94 12.72
N TYR A 432 -12.27 -33.77 12.11
CA TYR A 432 -13.28 -33.14 11.27
C TYR A 432 -13.57 -33.99 10.01
N CYS A 433 -12.52 -34.49 9.35
CA CYS A 433 -12.69 -35.31 8.14
C CYS A 433 -13.52 -36.57 8.45
N LEU A 434 -13.24 -37.23 9.58
CA LEU A 434 -13.98 -38.42 10.01
C LEU A 434 -15.44 -38.09 10.37
N LEU A 435 -15.67 -36.94 11.01
CA LEU A 435 -17.03 -36.51 11.35
C LEU A 435 -17.88 -36.29 10.09
N ARG A 436 -17.28 -35.71 9.06
CA ARG A 436 -18.00 -35.39 7.82
C ARG A 436 -18.11 -36.57 6.83
N ASP A 437 -17.10 -37.45 6.83
CA ASP A 437 -17.05 -38.58 5.90
C ASP A 437 -16.37 -39.77 6.54
N GLU A 438 -17.16 -40.75 6.96
CA GLU A 438 -16.65 -41.96 7.61
C GLU A 438 -15.75 -42.81 6.69
N SER A 439 -15.86 -42.64 5.37
CA SER A 439 -14.96 -43.31 4.43
C SER A 439 -13.50 -42.84 4.51
N PHE A 440 -13.22 -41.75 5.25
CA PHE A 440 -11.86 -41.24 5.47
C PHE A 440 -10.93 -42.35 5.99
N ALA A 441 -11.40 -43.16 6.96
CA ALA A 441 -10.60 -44.25 7.54
C ALA A 441 -10.25 -45.30 6.47
N GLU A 442 -11.20 -45.63 5.60
CA GLU A 442 -10.96 -46.58 4.49
C GLU A 442 -10.00 -46.00 3.44
N LEU A 443 -10.15 -44.71 3.12
CA LEU A 443 -9.25 -44.01 2.21
C LEU A 443 -7.82 -43.97 2.78
N HIS A 444 -7.68 -43.74 4.08
CA HIS A 444 -6.39 -43.74 4.77
C HIS A 444 -5.76 -45.14 4.67
N THR A 445 -6.53 -46.21 4.95
CA THR A 445 -6.06 -47.59 4.86
C THR A 445 -5.59 -47.91 3.42
N LYS A 446 -6.37 -47.55 2.41
CA LYS A 446 -5.99 -47.73 1.01
C LYS A 446 -4.72 -46.96 0.65
N PHE A 447 -4.56 -45.77 1.20
CA PHE A 447 -3.36 -44.94 1.01
C PHE A 447 -2.12 -45.62 1.63
N CYS A 448 -2.25 -46.13 2.86
CA CYS A 448 -1.16 -46.78 3.57
C CYS A 448 -0.71 -48.12 2.92
N LEU A 449 -1.60 -48.78 2.18
CA LEU A 449 -1.27 -50.03 1.48
C LEU A 449 -0.51 -49.80 0.17
N ASN A 450 -0.44 -48.55 -0.32
CA ASN A 450 0.26 -48.23 -1.56
C ASN A 450 1.76 -48.01 -1.31
N GLU A 451 2.58 -48.87 -1.88
CA GLU A 451 4.04 -48.88 -1.67
C GLU A 451 4.76 -47.65 -2.21
N ASP A 452 4.24 -47.02 -3.25
CA ASP A 452 4.80 -45.77 -3.80
C ASP A 452 4.74 -44.64 -2.79
N TYR A 453 3.75 -44.65 -1.91
CA TYR A 453 3.59 -43.62 -0.89
C TYR A 453 4.37 -43.93 0.38
N LYS A 454 4.59 -45.20 0.72
CA LYS A 454 5.38 -45.61 1.88
C LYS A 454 6.81 -45.07 1.86
N SER A 455 7.45 -45.09 0.68
CA SER A 455 8.84 -44.65 0.52
C SER A 455 9.02 -43.13 0.75
N VAL A 456 8.00 -42.37 0.45
CA VAL A 456 8.03 -40.88 0.59
C VAL A 456 7.77 -40.47 2.04
N PHE A 457 6.93 -41.23 2.77
CA PHE A 457 6.43 -40.83 4.09
C PHE A 457 7.22 -41.35 5.27
N MET A 458 8.08 -42.35 5.09
CA MET A 458 8.79 -43.04 6.19
C MET A 458 9.82 -42.17 6.92
N LYS A 459 10.00 -40.91 6.56
CA LYS A 459 11.10 -40.12 7.17
C LYS A 459 10.72 -39.36 8.44
N ASN A 460 9.46 -38.97 8.66
CA ASN A 460 9.15 -38.02 9.75
C ASN A 460 7.88 -38.25 10.58
N ILE A 461 6.91 -39.03 10.14
CA ILE A 461 5.71 -39.32 10.95
C ILE A 461 5.43 -40.83 10.96
N SER A 462 5.27 -41.35 12.16
CA SER A 462 4.86 -42.76 12.39
C SER A 462 3.39 -42.90 11.96
N PHE A 463 3.11 -43.83 11.04
CA PHE A 463 1.73 -44.22 10.67
C PHE A 463 0.93 -44.60 11.93
N ASP A 464 1.59 -45.23 12.90
CA ASP A 464 1.02 -45.61 14.21
C ASP A 464 0.37 -44.41 14.92
N LYS A 465 0.93 -43.22 14.75
CA LYS A 465 0.39 -41.98 15.36
C LYS A 465 -0.91 -41.58 14.71
N ILE A 466 -0.97 -41.61 13.36
CA ILE A 466 -2.19 -41.30 12.61
C ILE A 466 -3.28 -42.34 12.89
N ASP A 467 -2.92 -43.62 12.87
CA ASP A 467 -3.83 -44.72 13.19
C ASP A 467 -4.41 -44.55 14.61
N SER A 468 -3.58 -44.17 15.56
CA SER A 468 -3.98 -43.90 16.96
C SER A 468 -5.00 -42.73 17.00
N ILE A 469 -4.78 -41.67 16.21
CA ILE A 469 -5.70 -40.54 16.13
C ILE A 469 -7.04 -41.00 15.52
N ILE A 470 -7.01 -41.71 14.39
CA ILE A 470 -8.20 -42.24 13.70
C ILE A 470 -9.00 -43.16 14.65
N GLU A 471 -8.32 -44.03 15.38
CA GLU A 471 -8.95 -44.94 16.35
C GLU A 471 -9.67 -44.15 17.46
N LYS A 472 -9.00 -43.15 18.03
CA LYS A 472 -9.62 -42.28 19.06
C LYS A 472 -10.82 -41.53 18.52
N CYS A 473 -10.72 -40.95 17.32
CA CYS A 473 -11.83 -40.26 16.67
C CYS A 473 -13.01 -41.20 16.40
N SER A 474 -12.74 -42.40 15.91
CA SER A 474 -13.77 -43.41 15.63
C SER A 474 -14.52 -43.85 16.88
N ARG A 475 -13.76 -43.96 18.00
CA ARG A 475 -14.34 -44.26 19.31
C ARG A 475 -15.27 -43.14 19.76
N ASP A 476 -14.80 -41.90 19.69
CA ASP A 476 -15.62 -40.73 20.07
C ASP A 476 -16.86 -40.60 19.16
N ILE A 477 -16.74 -40.87 17.84
CA ILE A 477 -17.87 -40.88 16.89
C ILE A 477 -18.93 -41.91 17.30
N SER A 478 -18.49 -43.09 17.72
CA SER A 478 -19.41 -44.11 18.19
C SER A 478 -20.21 -43.63 19.41
N LEU A 479 -19.52 -42.96 20.35
CA LEU A 479 -20.17 -42.36 21.53
C LEU A 479 -21.11 -41.21 21.16
N LEU A 480 -20.71 -40.36 20.19
CA LEU A 480 -21.56 -39.27 19.68
C LEU A 480 -22.87 -39.80 19.09
N LYS A 481 -22.86 -40.96 18.43
CA LYS A 481 -24.04 -41.63 17.84
C LYS A 481 -24.95 -42.20 18.93
N GLU A 482 -24.42 -42.58 20.08
CA GLU A 482 -25.21 -43.09 21.19
C GLU A 482 -25.96 -42.01 21.97
N ILE A 483 -25.47 -40.76 21.94
CA ILE A 483 -26.12 -39.64 22.66
C ILE A 483 -27.30 -39.14 21.84
N ARG A 484 -28.50 -39.40 22.37
CA ARG A 484 -29.76 -38.98 21.73
C ARG A 484 -30.11 -37.54 22.11
N ILE A 485 -30.44 -36.76 21.11
CA ILE A 485 -30.89 -35.37 21.24
C ILE A 485 -32.25 -35.28 20.56
N SER A 486 -33.32 -35.32 21.38
CA SER A 486 -34.69 -35.32 20.86
C SER A 486 -34.90 -36.45 19.83
N ASP A 487 -35.11 -36.10 18.59
CA ASP A 487 -35.41 -37.03 17.47
C ASP A 487 -34.18 -37.47 16.67
N THR A 488 -32.99 -37.04 17.10
CA THR A 488 -31.74 -37.33 16.38
C THR A 488 -30.61 -37.68 17.40
N ASP A 489 -29.41 -37.76 16.96
CA ASP A 489 -28.21 -38.01 17.79
C ASP A 489 -27.20 -36.88 17.66
N LEU A 490 -26.27 -36.80 18.63
CA LEU A 490 -25.27 -35.74 18.68
C LEU A 490 -24.35 -35.73 17.46
N TYR A 491 -23.99 -36.88 16.92
CA TYR A 491 -23.20 -37.02 15.70
C TYR A 491 -23.88 -36.29 14.52
N THR A 492 -25.19 -36.56 14.34
CA THR A 492 -25.99 -35.95 13.27
C THR A 492 -26.09 -34.43 13.45
N VAL A 493 -26.29 -33.96 14.71
CA VAL A 493 -26.36 -32.52 15.02
C VAL A 493 -25.04 -31.83 14.63
N LEU A 494 -23.91 -32.37 15.05
CA LEU A 494 -22.59 -31.80 14.73
C LEU A 494 -22.30 -31.82 13.22
N ARG A 495 -22.75 -32.87 12.53
CA ARG A 495 -22.55 -33.02 11.08
C ARG A 495 -23.41 -32.07 10.25
N THR A 496 -24.67 -31.81 10.69
CA THR A 496 -25.62 -30.97 9.96
C THR A 496 -25.62 -29.50 10.43
N GLU A 497 -25.14 -29.26 11.63
CA GLU A 497 -25.16 -27.93 12.29
C GLU A 497 -26.57 -27.34 12.33
N ASP A 498 -27.55 -28.18 12.68
CA ASP A 498 -28.96 -27.78 12.73
C ASP A 498 -29.22 -26.91 13.95
N ILE A 499 -29.50 -25.62 13.73
CA ILE A 499 -29.66 -24.61 14.77
C ILE A 499 -30.78 -24.91 15.78
N ARG A 500 -31.70 -25.81 15.43
CA ARG A 500 -32.78 -26.23 16.35
C ARG A 500 -32.24 -26.87 17.62
N TYR A 501 -31.02 -27.41 17.55
CA TYR A 501 -30.41 -28.15 18.65
C TYR A 501 -29.33 -27.36 19.41
N HIS A 502 -29.18 -26.05 19.18
CA HIS A 502 -28.08 -25.25 19.78
C HIS A 502 -28.12 -25.26 21.31
N THR A 503 -29.31 -25.22 21.93
CA THR A 503 -29.45 -25.28 23.40
C THR A 503 -29.01 -26.63 23.99
N TYR A 504 -29.15 -27.71 23.23
CA TYR A 504 -28.67 -29.01 23.64
C TYR A 504 -27.13 -29.08 23.61
N LEU A 505 -26.50 -28.45 22.62
CA LEU A 505 -25.04 -28.37 22.55
C LEU A 505 -24.49 -27.56 23.72
N GLU A 506 -25.18 -26.45 24.10
CA GLU A 506 -24.83 -25.66 25.28
C GLU A 506 -24.82 -26.53 26.56
N ALA A 507 -25.88 -27.34 26.72
CA ALA A 507 -26.01 -28.24 27.86
C ALA A 507 -24.90 -29.30 27.90
N ILE A 508 -24.59 -29.88 26.75
CA ILE A 508 -23.53 -30.89 26.62
C ILE A 508 -22.16 -30.27 26.90
N HIS A 509 -21.86 -29.12 26.30
CA HIS A 509 -20.58 -28.44 26.50
C HIS A 509 -20.36 -28.02 27.97
N SER A 510 -21.43 -27.63 28.64
CA SER A 510 -21.34 -27.20 30.06
C SER A 510 -21.27 -28.36 31.03
N ASP A 511 -21.62 -29.59 30.64
CA ASP A 511 -21.56 -30.77 31.52
C ASP A 511 -20.17 -31.40 31.47
N LYS A 512 -19.34 -31.07 32.44
CA LYS A 512 -17.95 -31.54 32.58
C LYS A 512 -17.79 -33.07 32.73
N ARG A 513 -18.89 -33.81 32.90
CA ARG A 513 -18.88 -35.25 32.98
C ARG A 513 -18.85 -35.92 31.60
N ILE A 514 -19.22 -35.16 30.58
CA ILE A 514 -19.25 -35.60 29.18
C ILE A 514 -18.04 -34.97 28.50
N SER A 515 -17.15 -35.77 27.96
CA SER A 515 -15.97 -35.28 27.26
C SER A 515 -15.67 -36.15 26.05
N PHE A 516 -15.38 -35.51 24.94
CA PHE A 516 -14.96 -36.12 23.68
C PHE A 516 -13.59 -35.54 23.34
N PRO A 517 -12.49 -36.11 23.85
CA PRO A 517 -11.18 -35.47 23.72
C PRO A 517 -10.77 -35.06 22.30
N MET A 518 -11.38 -35.68 21.28
CA MET A 518 -11.10 -35.36 19.88
C MET A 518 -12.09 -34.31 19.31
N TYR A 519 -13.23 -34.08 19.97
CA TYR A 519 -14.32 -33.25 19.44
C TYR A 519 -14.82 -32.14 20.38
N ASP A 520 -14.28 -32.01 21.60
CA ASP A 520 -14.74 -31.00 22.57
C ASP A 520 -14.65 -29.58 22.01
N ASP A 521 -13.51 -29.21 21.38
CA ASP A 521 -13.32 -27.91 20.74
C ASP A 521 -14.35 -27.69 19.60
N LEU A 522 -14.62 -28.73 18.83
CA LEU A 522 -15.56 -28.68 17.72
C LEU A 522 -17.00 -28.51 18.21
N ILE A 523 -17.34 -29.18 19.31
CA ILE A 523 -18.67 -29.05 19.94
C ILE A 523 -18.89 -27.61 20.41
N GLU A 524 -17.87 -27.01 21.06
CA GLU A 524 -17.92 -25.60 21.48
C GLU A 524 -18.08 -24.67 20.28
N GLN A 525 -17.30 -24.86 19.25
CA GLN A 525 -17.36 -24.03 18.04
C GLN A 525 -18.71 -24.16 17.31
N CYS A 526 -19.22 -25.39 17.17
CA CYS A 526 -20.55 -25.63 16.61
C CYS A 526 -21.64 -24.94 17.43
N HIS A 527 -21.57 -25.04 18.78
CA HIS A 527 -22.51 -24.38 19.65
C HIS A 527 -22.50 -22.85 19.41
N LEU A 528 -21.33 -22.21 19.44
CA LEU A 528 -21.19 -20.77 19.25
C LEU A 528 -21.69 -20.32 17.87
N SER A 529 -21.36 -21.09 16.83
CA SER A 529 -21.82 -20.82 15.46
C SER A 529 -23.35 -20.92 15.35
N MET A 530 -23.93 -21.99 15.89
CA MET A 530 -25.38 -22.22 15.86
C MET A 530 -26.13 -21.18 16.69
N GLU A 531 -25.60 -20.78 17.84
CA GLU A 531 -26.16 -19.72 18.70
C GLU A 531 -26.16 -18.37 17.95
N HIS A 532 -25.04 -18.02 17.33
CA HIS A 532 -24.92 -16.80 16.52
C HIS A 532 -25.96 -16.79 15.39
N LYS A 533 -26.04 -17.89 14.65
CA LYS A 533 -26.99 -18.03 13.55
C LYS A 533 -28.45 -17.96 14.03
N SER A 534 -28.77 -18.59 15.17
CA SER A 534 -30.09 -18.54 15.76
C SER A 534 -30.49 -17.09 16.08
N LYS A 535 -29.58 -16.33 16.69
CA LYS A 535 -29.80 -14.90 16.99
C LYS A 535 -30.02 -14.08 15.71
N LEU A 536 -29.29 -14.37 14.64
CA LEU A 536 -29.47 -13.70 13.34
C LEU A 536 -30.84 -14.02 12.72
N VAL A 537 -31.26 -15.29 12.79
CA VAL A 537 -32.58 -15.75 12.29
C VAL A 537 -33.70 -15.02 13.02
N ASP A 538 -33.62 -14.93 14.36
CA ASP A 538 -34.63 -14.25 15.17
C ASP A 538 -34.70 -12.75 14.83
N LYS A 539 -33.58 -12.09 14.68
CA LYS A 539 -33.50 -10.67 14.25
C LYS A 539 -34.09 -10.48 12.87
N ALA A 540 -33.78 -11.39 11.92
CA ALA A 540 -34.28 -11.31 10.55
C ALA A 540 -35.78 -11.54 10.48
N LEU A 541 -36.32 -12.48 11.30
CA LEU A 541 -37.77 -12.71 11.43
C LEU A 541 -38.47 -11.46 11.95
N ASN A 542 -37.99 -10.90 13.05
CA ASN A 542 -38.56 -9.70 13.66
C ASN A 542 -38.58 -8.52 12.68
N LYS A 543 -37.49 -8.33 11.95
CA LYS A 543 -37.40 -7.28 10.93
C LYS A 543 -38.38 -7.53 9.79
N LEU A 544 -38.47 -8.77 9.32
CA LEU A 544 -39.38 -9.14 8.24
C LEU A 544 -40.84 -8.90 8.67
N GLU A 545 -41.22 -9.35 9.86
CA GLU A 545 -42.57 -9.15 10.42
C GLU A 545 -42.92 -7.66 10.52
N SER A 546 -41.94 -6.81 10.88
CA SER A 546 -42.15 -5.36 11.00
C SER A 546 -42.25 -4.65 9.64
N THR A 547 -41.79 -5.28 8.56
CA THR A 547 -41.74 -4.68 7.21
C THR A 547 -42.74 -5.27 6.23
N ILE A 548 -43.33 -6.45 6.54
CA ILE A 548 -44.32 -7.08 5.65
C ILE A 548 -45.64 -6.30 5.70
N ASP A 549 -46.01 -5.74 4.54
CA ASP A 549 -47.32 -5.13 4.35
C ASP A 549 -48.37 -6.25 4.30
N SER A 550 -49.55 -5.99 4.84
CA SER A 550 -50.71 -6.89 4.83
C SER A 550 -51.13 -7.35 3.43
N GLN A 551 -50.69 -6.63 2.38
CA GLN A 551 -50.97 -6.99 0.98
C GLN A 551 -49.88 -7.84 0.34
N SER A 552 -48.76 -8.08 1.04
CA SER A 552 -47.66 -8.92 0.54
C SER A 552 -48.09 -10.42 0.55
N ARG A 553 -47.67 -11.17 -0.46
CA ARG A 553 -47.88 -12.64 -0.49
C ARG A 553 -47.20 -13.33 0.70
N LEU A 554 -46.16 -12.70 1.28
CA LEU A 554 -45.43 -13.26 2.42
C LEU A 554 -46.27 -13.21 3.71
N SER A 555 -47.27 -12.31 3.81
CA SER A 555 -48.15 -12.19 4.98
C SER A 555 -49.07 -13.45 5.15
N TYR A 556 -49.20 -14.25 4.11
CA TYR A 556 -49.99 -15.49 4.15
C TYR A 556 -49.19 -16.72 4.60
N LEU A 557 -47.86 -16.57 4.77
CA LEU A 557 -47.03 -17.70 5.21
C LEU A 557 -47.07 -17.82 6.74
N PRO A 558 -47.31 -19.02 7.27
CA PRO A 558 -47.22 -19.26 8.71
C PRO A 558 -45.79 -18.91 9.21
N PRO A 559 -45.68 -18.36 10.42
CA PRO A 559 -44.36 -18.00 11.02
C PRO A 559 -43.37 -19.17 10.99
N GLU A 560 -43.84 -20.40 11.18
CA GLU A 560 -42.98 -21.59 11.18
C GLU A 560 -42.35 -21.83 9.79
N ILE A 561 -43.09 -21.58 8.71
CA ILE A 561 -42.61 -21.73 7.35
C ILE A 561 -41.62 -20.64 7.03
N MET A 562 -41.90 -19.39 7.46
CA MET A 562 -40.95 -18.27 7.31
C MET A 562 -39.66 -18.59 8.05
N ARG A 563 -39.74 -19.07 9.30
CA ARG A 563 -38.57 -19.47 10.06
C ARG A 563 -37.77 -20.56 9.32
N ASN A 564 -38.42 -21.57 8.79
CA ASN A 564 -37.74 -22.65 8.05
C ASN A 564 -37.02 -22.14 6.79
N ILE A 565 -37.62 -21.18 6.08
CA ILE A 565 -36.99 -20.57 4.91
C ILE A 565 -35.75 -19.74 5.34
N ILE A 566 -35.92 -18.91 6.33
CA ILE A 566 -34.86 -17.99 6.81
C ILE A 566 -33.68 -18.76 7.43
N THR A 567 -33.97 -19.86 8.13
CA THR A 567 -32.95 -20.74 8.72
C THR A 567 -32.00 -21.32 7.67
N LYS A 568 -32.48 -21.52 6.44
CA LYS A 568 -31.70 -22.07 5.33
C LYS A 568 -30.78 -21.04 4.67
N LEU A 569 -30.95 -19.75 4.99
CA LEU A 569 -30.10 -18.69 4.45
C LEU A 569 -28.73 -18.71 5.16
N SER A 570 -27.69 -18.37 4.44
CA SER A 570 -26.36 -18.18 5.04
C SER A 570 -26.35 -16.94 5.93
N ASP A 571 -25.39 -16.85 6.83
CA ASP A 571 -25.17 -15.68 7.70
C ASP A 571 -24.98 -14.40 6.87
N TYR A 572 -24.34 -14.52 5.70
CA TYR A 572 -24.20 -13.44 4.74
C TYR A 572 -25.58 -12.90 4.31
N HIS A 573 -26.48 -13.78 3.90
CA HIS A 573 -27.83 -13.38 3.48
C HIS A 573 -28.64 -12.80 4.63
N LEU A 574 -28.53 -13.38 5.82
CA LEU A 574 -29.20 -12.88 7.02
C LEU A 574 -28.71 -11.47 7.38
N ASN A 575 -27.41 -11.26 7.39
CA ASN A 575 -26.81 -9.94 7.65
C ASN A 575 -27.21 -8.92 6.56
N SER A 576 -27.29 -9.36 5.30
CA SER A 576 -27.72 -8.51 4.20
C SER A 576 -29.18 -8.07 4.37
N MET A 577 -30.05 -8.97 4.83
CA MET A 577 -31.46 -8.64 5.17
C MET A 577 -31.54 -7.62 6.31
N LEU A 578 -30.72 -7.79 7.34
CA LEU A 578 -30.76 -6.97 8.55
C LEU A 578 -30.22 -5.55 8.31
N TYR A 579 -29.10 -5.45 7.61
CA TYR A 579 -28.28 -4.22 7.56
C TYR A 579 -28.08 -3.67 6.13
N GLY A 580 -28.68 -4.31 5.14
CA GLY A 580 -28.54 -3.93 3.72
C GLY A 580 -27.18 -4.40 3.16
N LYS A 581 -26.87 -3.95 1.94
CA LYS A 581 -25.65 -4.35 1.24
C LYS A 581 -24.37 -3.87 1.92
N ASN A 582 -24.46 -2.97 2.90
CA ASN A 582 -23.29 -2.43 3.62
C ASN A 582 -23.07 -3.12 4.98
N HIS A 583 -23.49 -4.37 5.11
CA HIS A 583 -23.44 -5.12 6.38
C HIS A 583 -22.02 -5.61 6.77
N TYR A 584 -21.01 -5.37 5.93
CA TYR A 584 -19.62 -5.78 6.19
C TYR A 584 -19.08 -5.26 7.54
N LYS A 585 -19.70 -4.21 8.10
CA LYS A 585 -19.35 -3.68 9.44
C LYS A 585 -19.64 -4.69 10.56
N TYR A 586 -20.46 -5.69 10.25
CA TYR A 586 -20.91 -6.69 11.22
C TYR A 586 -20.29 -8.07 10.96
N TYR A 587 -19.30 -8.13 10.04
CA TYR A 587 -18.56 -9.37 9.78
C TYR A 587 -17.75 -9.72 11.04
N PRO A 588 -17.89 -10.94 11.60
CA PRO A 588 -17.24 -11.35 12.85
C PRO A 588 -15.70 -11.50 12.72
#